data_7ed8445b86968762cd58fc9ed370898d
#
_entry.id   7ed8445b86968762cd58fc9ed370898d
#
_cell.length_a   1.000
_cell.length_b   1.000
_cell.length_c   1.000
_cell.angle_alpha   90.00
_cell.angle_beta   90.00
_cell.angle_gamma   90.00
#
_symmetry.space_group_name_H-M   'P 1'
#
loop_
_entity.id
_entity.type
_entity.pdbx_description
1 polymer ?
#
loop_
_entity_poly.entity_id
_entity_poly.type
_entity_poly.pdbx_seq_one_letter_code
_entity_poly.pdbx_strand_id
1 'polypeptide(L)'
;MLKLMRMAVVVSAAASISLAAGVSGNYIEARTADVFTGPCFANGEVEMNGKEAVFGWKITGGSWQGVSLEGLSVVGVIRSVHTLGNVYEPVNPVRAVLIVDSRADAEQRLALQSFARHMGGTLLGDIVQVDYAPIELTIQDGNIHGGAAKLTAGSLAAIQTRAMQATDHTCGNEEVWYPPLTELDHAMPAYALADSYQGDGLGETWSNGPRRSGFLGTFHVASE
;
A
#
# COMPACT_ATOMS: atom_id res chain seq x y z
N MET A 1 -19.15 74.67 12.95
CA MET A 1 -19.83 73.41 12.49
C MET A 1 -18.78 72.46 11.96
N LEU A 2 -18.39 71.51 12.81
CA LEU A 2 -17.30 70.54 12.52
C LEU A 2 -17.96 69.21 12.10
N LYS A 3 -17.84 68.85 10.78
CA LYS A 3 -18.35 67.57 10.28
C LYS A 3 -17.37 66.44 10.58
N LEU A 4 -17.69 65.54 11.52
CA LEU A 4 -16.99 64.30 11.75
C LEU A 4 -17.29 63.34 10.58
N MET A 5 -16.24 63.02 9.80
CA MET A 5 -16.28 62.01 8.76
C MET A 5 -15.94 60.67 9.42
N ARG A 6 -16.94 59.79 9.57
CA ARG A 6 -16.76 58.41 10.05
C ARG A 6 -16.19 57.57 8.92
N MET A 7 -14.97 57.16 9.06
CA MET A 7 -14.31 56.25 8.13
C MET A 7 -14.68 54.82 8.56
N ALA A 8 -15.48 54.13 7.74
CA ALA A 8 -15.80 52.72 7.96
C ALA A 8 -14.64 51.87 7.43
N VAL A 9 -13.97 51.17 8.33
CA VAL A 9 -12.95 50.16 7.96
C VAL A 9 -13.68 48.84 7.64
N VAL A 10 -13.71 48.49 6.35
CA VAL A 10 -14.22 47.20 5.89
C VAL A 10 -13.06 46.17 6.06
N VAL A 11 -13.15 45.30 7.07
CA VAL A 11 -12.22 44.16 7.23
C VAL A 11 -12.73 43.05 6.31
N SER A 12 -12.10 42.91 5.15
CA SER A 12 -12.33 41.75 4.28
C SER A 12 -11.66 40.51 4.89
N ALA A 13 -12.43 39.61 5.46
CA ALA A 13 -11.96 38.26 5.83
C ALA A 13 -11.74 37.48 4.53
N ALA A 14 -10.50 37.33 4.11
CA ALA A 14 -10.12 36.39 3.08
C ALA A 14 -10.28 34.98 3.64
N ALA A 15 -11.37 34.31 3.29
CA ALA A 15 -11.50 32.87 3.52
C ALA A 15 -10.49 32.16 2.64
N SER A 16 -9.40 31.66 3.23
CA SER A 16 -8.47 30.78 2.55
C SER A 16 -9.22 29.46 2.30
N ILE A 17 -9.62 29.21 1.06
CA ILE A 17 -10.07 27.88 0.63
C ILE A 17 -8.82 27.02 0.64
N SER A 18 -8.61 26.28 1.72
CA SER A 18 -7.67 25.19 1.73
C SER A 18 -8.24 24.12 0.79
N LEU A 19 -7.74 24.06 -0.44
CA LEU A 19 -7.94 22.85 -1.23
C LEU A 19 -7.36 21.72 -0.40
N ALA A 20 -8.19 20.76 -0.03
CA ALA A 20 -7.74 19.55 0.62
C ALA A 20 -6.73 18.87 -0.33
N ALA A 21 -5.45 19.06 -0.04
CA ALA A 21 -4.40 18.47 -0.84
C ALA A 21 -4.49 16.96 -0.63
N GLY A 22 -4.72 16.21 -1.71
CA GLY A 22 -4.76 14.75 -1.68
C GLY A 22 -3.45 14.16 -1.15
N VAL A 23 -3.46 12.87 -0.92
CA VAL A 23 -2.28 12.10 -0.51
C VAL A 23 -1.69 11.42 -1.73
N SER A 24 -0.38 11.53 -1.92
CA SER A 24 0.35 10.84 -2.99
C SER A 24 1.55 10.08 -2.45
N GLY A 25 1.95 9.06 -3.18
CA GLY A 25 3.09 8.27 -2.74
C GLY A 25 3.42 7.06 -3.58
N ASN A 26 4.23 6.19 -2.99
CA ASN A 26 4.70 4.96 -3.58
C ASN A 26 4.06 3.75 -2.88
N TYR A 27 3.85 2.71 -3.67
CA TYR A 27 3.27 1.46 -3.25
C TYR A 27 4.20 0.28 -3.57
N ILE A 28 4.16 -0.75 -2.72
CA ILE A 28 4.78 -2.04 -2.94
C ILE A 28 3.88 -3.15 -2.40
N GLU A 29 3.83 -4.28 -3.09
CA GLU A 29 3.21 -5.51 -2.57
C GLU A 29 4.00 -6.75 -2.99
N ALA A 30 3.83 -7.83 -2.23
CA ALA A 30 4.18 -9.18 -2.61
C ALA A 30 3.15 -10.15 -2.04
N ARG A 31 2.81 -11.18 -2.84
CA ARG A 31 1.82 -12.22 -2.51
C ARG A 31 2.47 -13.60 -2.49
N THR A 32 1.75 -14.57 -1.95
CA THR A 32 2.16 -15.99 -1.96
C THR A 32 1.80 -16.72 -3.26
N ALA A 33 1.30 -16.01 -4.29
CA ALA A 33 1.10 -16.51 -5.67
C ALA A 33 1.79 -15.63 -6.71
N ASP A 34 2.01 -16.16 -7.91
CA ASP A 34 2.51 -15.40 -9.04
C ASP A 34 1.44 -14.46 -9.61
N VAL A 35 1.71 -13.14 -9.67
CA VAL A 35 0.80 -12.13 -10.23
C VAL A 35 1.07 -11.88 -11.72
N PHE A 36 2.31 -12.02 -12.16
CA PHE A 36 2.71 -11.96 -13.55
C PHE A 36 2.99 -13.37 -14.06
N THR A 37 1.95 -13.99 -14.62
CA THR A 37 1.95 -15.41 -14.99
C THR A 37 0.98 -15.69 -16.13
N GLY A 38 1.00 -16.91 -16.67
CA GLY A 38 0.05 -17.37 -17.67
C GLY A 38 -1.06 -18.23 -17.09
N PRO A 39 -2.11 -18.53 -17.89
CA PRO A 39 -3.29 -19.30 -17.47
C PRO A 39 -2.95 -20.65 -16.82
N CYS A 40 -1.92 -21.34 -17.32
CA CYS A 40 -1.53 -22.65 -16.77
C CYS A 40 -1.07 -22.57 -15.33
N PHE A 41 -0.29 -21.53 -15.01
CA PHE A 41 0.20 -21.31 -13.64
C PHE A 41 -0.91 -20.80 -12.73
N ALA A 42 -1.67 -19.81 -13.17
CA ALA A 42 -2.78 -19.28 -12.40
C ALA A 42 -3.81 -20.35 -12.03
N ASN A 43 -4.18 -21.22 -12.99
CA ASN A 43 -5.08 -22.33 -12.73
C ASN A 43 -4.46 -23.39 -11.82
N GLY A 44 -3.13 -23.57 -11.84
CA GLY A 44 -2.43 -24.51 -10.97
C GLY A 44 -2.26 -24.01 -9.54
N GLU A 45 -2.25 -22.69 -9.33
CA GLU A 45 -2.05 -22.07 -8.01
C GLU A 45 -3.36 -21.68 -7.31
N VAL A 46 -4.44 -21.46 -8.08
CA VAL A 46 -5.71 -20.99 -7.53
C VAL A 46 -6.23 -21.93 -6.42
N GLU A 47 -6.65 -21.34 -5.30
CA GLU A 47 -7.09 -21.99 -4.05
C GLU A 47 -5.99 -22.78 -3.29
N MET A 48 -4.83 -23.00 -3.88
CA MET A 48 -3.69 -23.63 -3.19
C MET A 48 -2.74 -22.59 -2.58
N ASN A 49 -2.44 -21.53 -3.33
CA ASN A 49 -1.51 -20.46 -2.95
C ASN A 49 -2.17 -19.08 -3.04
N GLY A 50 -1.44 -18.02 -2.72
CA GLY A 50 -1.87 -16.65 -2.92
C GLY A 50 -2.88 -16.16 -1.89
N LYS A 51 -2.91 -16.76 -0.72
CA LYS A 51 -3.84 -16.40 0.36
C LYS A 51 -3.27 -15.32 1.27
N GLU A 52 -1.97 -15.14 1.29
CA GLU A 52 -1.26 -14.16 2.11
C GLU A 52 -0.60 -13.10 1.23
N ALA A 53 -0.51 -11.88 1.78
CA ALA A 53 0.21 -10.79 1.18
C ALA A 53 0.75 -9.82 2.23
N VAL A 54 1.88 -9.18 1.87
CA VAL A 54 2.40 -7.97 2.50
C VAL A 54 2.31 -6.85 1.47
N PHE A 55 1.79 -5.70 1.86
CA PHE A 55 1.74 -4.52 1.01
C PHE A 55 1.88 -3.25 1.83
N GLY A 56 2.39 -2.18 1.23
CA GLY A 56 2.63 -0.95 1.96
C GLY A 56 2.60 0.29 1.09
N TRP A 57 2.26 1.40 1.74
CA TRP A 57 2.24 2.74 1.17
C TRP A 57 3.24 3.62 1.90
N LYS A 58 4.05 4.35 1.13
CA LYS A 58 4.88 5.46 1.61
C LYS A 58 4.30 6.75 1.08
N ILE A 59 3.87 7.62 1.96
CA ILE A 59 3.35 8.93 1.60
C ILE A 59 4.53 9.85 1.28
N THR A 60 4.58 10.39 0.06
CA THR A 60 5.61 11.33 -0.40
C THR A 60 5.15 12.77 -0.35
N GLY A 61 3.86 13.00 -0.17
CA GLY A 61 3.29 14.33 -0.01
C GLY A 61 1.80 14.29 0.29
N GLY A 62 1.33 15.36 0.91
CA GLY A 62 -0.07 15.61 1.17
C GLY A 62 -0.55 15.34 2.60
N SER A 63 -1.87 15.45 2.77
CA SER A 63 -2.53 15.28 4.06
C SER A 63 -3.80 14.44 3.90
N TRP A 64 -4.11 13.65 4.92
CA TRP A 64 -5.34 12.87 5.04
C TRP A 64 -6.19 13.43 6.16
N GLN A 65 -7.43 13.81 5.85
CA GLN A 65 -8.35 14.44 6.80
C GLN A 65 -7.72 15.63 7.54
N GLY A 66 -6.91 16.43 6.84
CA GLY A 66 -6.22 17.60 7.38
C GLY A 66 -4.90 17.30 8.10
N VAL A 67 -4.53 16.04 8.31
CA VAL A 67 -3.30 15.64 8.98
C VAL A 67 -2.20 15.36 7.97
N SER A 68 -1.06 16.03 8.07
CA SER A 68 0.10 15.79 7.19
C SER A 68 0.71 14.42 7.47
N LEU A 69 0.82 13.60 6.41
CA LEU A 69 1.39 12.25 6.47
C LEU A 69 2.70 12.13 5.70
N GLU A 70 3.23 13.23 5.19
CA GLU A 70 4.45 13.23 4.38
C GLU A 70 5.63 12.56 5.09
N GLY A 71 6.31 11.65 4.38
CA GLY A 71 7.45 10.90 4.89
C GLY A 71 7.11 9.69 5.76
N LEU A 72 5.83 9.50 6.09
CA LEU A 72 5.34 8.36 6.87
C LEU A 72 4.90 7.20 5.97
N SER A 73 4.78 6.02 6.57
CA SER A 73 4.40 4.80 5.88
C SER A 73 3.43 3.97 6.71
N VAL A 74 2.67 3.11 6.03
CA VAL A 74 1.83 2.10 6.66
C VAL A 74 1.87 0.81 5.84
N VAL A 75 1.83 -0.34 6.52
CA VAL A 75 1.91 -1.66 5.90
C VAL A 75 0.69 -2.47 6.32
N GLY A 76 0.03 -3.08 5.34
CA GLY A 76 -0.99 -4.10 5.55
C GLY A 76 -0.38 -5.49 5.36
N VAL A 77 -0.74 -6.40 6.24
CA VAL A 77 -0.44 -7.82 6.12
C VAL A 77 -1.76 -8.56 6.21
N ILE A 78 -2.07 -9.39 5.22
CA ILE A 78 -3.38 -10.04 5.13
C ILE A 78 -3.27 -11.53 4.93
N ARG A 79 -4.31 -12.21 5.40
CA ARG A 79 -4.58 -13.62 5.12
C ARG A 79 -6.03 -13.79 4.72
N SER A 80 -6.25 -14.35 3.53
CA SER A 80 -7.55 -14.70 2.96
C SER A 80 -7.80 -16.21 3.05
N VAL A 81 -9.06 -16.61 2.88
CA VAL A 81 -9.43 -18.03 2.70
C VAL A 81 -9.29 -18.46 1.24
N HIS A 82 -9.31 -17.51 0.31
CA HIS A 82 -9.21 -17.72 -1.14
C HIS A 82 -7.98 -17.03 -1.71
N THR A 83 -7.54 -17.45 -2.89
CA THR A 83 -6.45 -16.80 -3.63
C THR A 83 -6.78 -15.33 -3.90
N LEU A 84 -5.90 -14.43 -3.47
CA LEU A 84 -6.05 -12.98 -3.60
C LEU A 84 -6.04 -12.57 -5.08
N GLY A 85 -7.08 -11.84 -5.50
CA GLY A 85 -7.24 -11.40 -6.89
C GLY A 85 -7.94 -12.41 -7.80
N ASN A 86 -8.36 -13.58 -7.28
CA ASN A 86 -9.22 -14.48 -8.03
C ASN A 86 -10.57 -13.80 -8.30
N VAL A 87 -10.90 -13.61 -9.58
CA VAL A 87 -12.14 -12.92 -9.99
C VAL A 87 -13.39 -13.77 -9.83
N TYR A 88 -13.24 -15.06 -9.62
CA TYR A 88 -14.35 -16.03 -9.51
C TYR A 88 -14.77 -16.28 -8.07
N GLU A 89 -13.94 -15.96 -7.10
CA GLU A 89 -14.21 -16.22 -5.69
C GLU A 89 -14.04 -14.94 -4.85
N PRO A 90 -14.97 -14.67 -3.92
CA PRO A 90 -14.83 -13.50 -3.07
C PRO A 90 -13.61 -13.65 -2.14
N VAL A 91 -12.81 -12.60 -2.02
CA VAL A 91 -11.63 -12.58 -1.13
C VAL A 91 -11.99 -12.64 0.36
N ASN A 92 -13.23 -12.39 0.73
CA ASN A 92 -13.67 -12.41 2.13
C ASN A 92 -14.05 -13.84 2.59
N PRO A 93 -13.81 -14.16 3.87
CA PRO A 93 -13.24 -13.30 4.91
C PRO A 93 -11.71 -13.14 4.77
N VAL A 94 -11.23 -11.92 5.05
CA VAL A 94 -9.81 -11.58 5.12
C VAL A 94 -9.50 -11.08 6.52
N ARG A 95 -8.48 -11.65 7.17
CA ARG A 95 -7.93 -11.12 8.42
C ARG A 95 -6.71 -10.27 8.10
N ALA A 96 -6.59 -9.15 8.76
CA ALA A 96 -5.51 -8.19 8.52
C ALA A 96 -4.77 -7.79 9.80
N VAL A 97 -3.47 -7.57 9.67
CA VAL A 97 -2.65 -6.83 10.61
C VAL A 97 -2.21 -5.55 9.96
N LEU A 98 -2.31 -4.44 10.67
CA LEU A 98 -1.82 -3.15 10.23
C LEU A 98 -0.55 -2.82 11.00
N ILE A 99 0.54 -2.48 10.29
CA ILE A 99 1.77 -1.99 10.91
C ILE A 99 1.88 -0.51 10.56
N VAL A 100 1.84 0.34 11.59
CA VAL A 100 1.87 1.80 11.47
C VAL A 100 3.27 2.30 11.80
N ASP A 101 3.73 3.28 11.06
CA ASP A 101 5.04 3.89 11.28
C ASP A 101 5.17 4.41 12.72
N SER A 102 6.16 3.92 13.43
CA SER A 102 6.39 4.29 14.84
C SER A 102 6.83 5.75 15.03
N ARG A 103 7.30 6.41 13.94
CA ARG A 103 7.66 7.84 13.93
C ARG A 103 6.44 8.75 13.96
N ALA A 104 5.26 8.24 13.59
CA ALA A 104 4.00 8.99 13.60
C ALA A 104 3.59 9.36 15.04
N ASP A 105 3.13 10.58 15.24
CA ASP A 105 2.48 11.00 16.46
C ASP A 105 1.06 10.39 16.60
N ALA A 106 0.34 10.70 17.67
CA ALA A 106 -0.95 10.09 17.96
C ALA A 106 -2.02 10.42 16.90
N GLU A 107 -2.05 11.64 16.38
CA GLU A 107 -2.99 12.09 15.37
C GLU A 107 -2.65 11.47 14.00
N GLN A 108 -1.38 11.47 13.63
CA GLN A 108 -0.87 10.84 12.42
C GLN A 108 -1.12 9.32 12.40
N ARG A 109 -1.01 8.63 13.55
CA ARG A 109 -1.33 7.18 13.64
C ARG A 109 -2.79 6.89 13.32
N LEU A 110 -3.71 7.71 13.80
CA LEU A 110 -5.14 7.56 13.48
C LEU A 110 -5.40 7.86 11.99
N ALA A 111 -4.79 8.91 11.45
CA ALA A 111 -4.91 9.28 10.05
C ALA A 111 -4.31 8.21 9.12
N LEU A 112 -3.14 7.61 9.46
CA LEU A 112 -2.54 6.49 8.71
C LEU A 112 -3.44 5.24 8.72
N GLN A 113 -4.08 4.92 9.83
CA GLN A 113 -5.02 3.81 9.91
C GLN A 113 -6.27 4.06 9.06
N SER A 114 -6.81 5.29 9.11
CA SER A 114 -7.94 5.71 8.28
C SER A 114 -7.58 5.65 6.78
N PHE A 115 -6.44 6.21 6.40
CA PHE A 115 -5.89 6.15 5.04
C PHE A 115 -5.73 4.70 4.56
N ALA A 116 -5.10 3.85 5.35
CA ALA A 116 -4.89 2.45 5.00
C ALA A 116 -6.21 1.71 4.78
N ARG A 117 -7.23 1.93 5.65
CA ARG A 117 -8.57 1.35 5.47
C ARG A 117 -9.24 1.81 4.17
N HIS A 118 -9.10 3.09 3.84
CA HIS A 118 -9.61 3.64 2.58
C HIS A 118 -8.94 2.96 1.38
N MET A 119 -7.61 2.91 1.36
CA MET A 119 -6.84 2.34 0.25
C MET A 119 -6.99 0.81 0.14
N GLY A 120 -7.03 0.11 1.24
CA GLY A 120 -7.12 -1.36 1.28
C GLY A 120 -8.55 -1.89 1.15
N GLY A 121 -9.56 -1.02 1.35
CA GLY A 121 -10.97 -1.41 1.23
C GLY A 121 -11.32 -2.66 2.02
N THR A 122 -11.94 -3.62 1.35
CA THR A 122 -12.39 -4.89 1.98
C THR A 122 -11.23 -5.75 2.50
N LEU A 123 -10.02 -5.60 1.95
CA LEU A 123 -8.83 -6.34 2.42
C LEU A 123 -8.41 -5.93 3.84
N LEU A 124 -8.73 -4.70 4.25
CA LEU A 124 -8.47 -4.19 5.59
C LEU A 124 -9.75 -3.99 6.41
N GLY A 125 -10.82 -4.73 6.07
CA GLY A 125 -12.10 -4.69 6.77
C GLY A 125 -12.05 -5.29 8.18
N ASP A 126 -11.32 -6.40 8.37
CA ASP A 126 -11.13 -7.07 9.66
C ASP A 126 -9.68 -6.96 10.13
N ILE A 127 -9.32 -5.80 10.67
CA ILE A 127 -8.00 -5.58 11.28
C ILE A 127 -8.02 -6.16 12.70
N VAL A 128 -7.39 -7.31 12.86
CA VAL A 128 -7.33 -8.04 14.14
C VAL A 128 -6.24 -7.52 15.07
N GLN A 129 -5.23 -6.82 14.53
CA GLN A 129 -4.11 -6.26 15.30
C GLN A 129 -3.54 -5.03 14.61
N VAL A 130 -3.08 -4.06 15.42
CA VAL A 130 -2.32 -2.89 14.96
C VAL A 130 -1.00 -2.87 15.70
N ASP A 131 0.09 -2.98 14.95
CA ASP A 131 1.45 -2.92 15.45
C ASP A 131 2.12 -1.59 15.10
N TYR A 132 3.19 -1.25 15.79
CA TYR A 132 3.98 -0.04 15.54
C TYR A 132 5.45 -0.42 15.37
N ALA A 133 6.02 -0.07 14.22
CA ALA A 133 7.42 -0.33 13.90
C ALA A 133 8.01 0.80 13.06
N PRO A 134 9.33 0.99 13.06
CA PRO A 134 9.96 1.84 12.06
C PRO A 134 9.75 1.22 10.67
N ILE A 135 9.20 2.01 9.73
CA ILE A 135 8.94 1.53 8.37
C ILE A 135 9.83 2.29 7.40
N GLU A 136 10.53 1.55 6.56
CA GLU A 136 11.30 2.07 5.44
C GLU A 136 10.83 1.44 4.14
N LEU A 137 10.45 2.28 3.16
CA LEU A 137 10.26 1.89 1.76
C LEU A 137 11.21 2.72 0.91
N THR A 138 12.12 2.04 0.24
CA THR A 138 13.04 2.62 -0.74
C THR A 138 12.81 2.01 -2.11
N ILE A 139 12.69 2.86 -3.13
CA ILE A 139 12.66 2.46 -4.53
C ILE A 139 13.97 2.97 -5.14
N GLN A 140 14.73 2.08 -5.77
CA GLN A 140 16.01 2.43 -6.35
C GLN A 140 15.83 3.55 -7.40
N ASP A 141 16.61 4.62 -7.25
CA ASP A 141 16.58 5.80 -8.11
C ASP A 141 15.19 6.48 -8.21
N GLY A 142 14.28 6.17 -7.29
CA GLY A 142 12.89 6.65 -7.30
C GLY A 142 12.08 6.13 -8.51
N ASN A 143 12.59 5.13 -9.23
CA ASN A 143 12.02 4.66 -10.49
C ASN A 143 11.31 3.30 -10.31
N ILE A 144 9.98 3.31 -10.29
CA ILE A 144 9.18 2.07 -10.17
C ILE A 144 9.36 1.13 -11.37
N HIS A 145 9.70 1.64 -12.57
CA HIS A 145 9.99 0.82 -13.75
C HIS A 145 11.27 0.00 -13.60
N GLY A 146 12.19 0.45 -12.74
CA GLY A 146 13.40 -0.31 -12.40
C GLY A 146 13.11 -1.56 -11.57
N GLY A 147 11.90 -1.70 -11.00
CA GLY A 147 11.45 -2.87 -10.26
C GLY A 147 12.20 -3.14 -8.95
N ALA A 148 13.28 -2.45 -8.68
CA ALA A 148 14.11 -2.67 -7.51
C ALA A 148 13.65 -1.81 -6.34
N ALA A 149 13.12 -2.46 -5.31
CA ALA A 149 12.64 -1.81 -4.10
C ALA A 149 12.83 -2.70 -2.87
N LYS A 150 12.82 -2.06 -1.71
CA LYS A 150 12.86 -2.74 -0.41
C LYS A 150 11.91 -2.07 0.55
N LEU A 151 11.03 -2.86 1.16
CA LEU A 151 10.20 -2.50 2.30
C LEU A 151 10.70 -3.24 3.53
N THR A 152 10.81 -2.55 4.64
CA THR A 152 10.98 -3.16 5.97
C THR A 152 10.05 -2.48 6.96
N ALA A 153 9.37 -3.26 7.79
CA ALA A 153 8.54 -2.80 8.91
C ALA A 153 9.07 -3.42 10.21
N GLY A 154 10.18 -2.86 10.71
CA GLY A 154 10.94 -3.43 11.82
C GLY A 154 11.38 -4.87 11.51
N SER A 155 11.12 -5.78 12.45
CA SER A 155 11.27 -7.23 12.28
C SER A 155 9.99 -7.95 11.87
N LEU A 156 8.87 -7.21 11.71
CA LEU A 156 7.54 -7.80 11.53
C LEU A 156 7.26 -8.18 10.08
N ALA A 157 7.65 -7.34 9.12
CA ALA A 157 7.40 -7.63 7.71
C ALA A 157 8.50 -7.05 6.81
N ALA A 158 8.75 -7.72 5.69
CA ALA A 158 9.69 -7.24 4.69
C ALA A 158 9.29 -7.69 3.29
N ILE A 159 9.65 -6.88 2.28
CA ILE A 159 9.60 -7.21 0.85
C ILE A 159 10.90 -6.72 0.21
N GLN A 160 11.45 -7.51 -0.69
CA GLN A 160 12.53 -7.09 -1.57
C GLN A 160 12.21 -7.49 -3.01
N THR A 161 12.36 -6.56 -3.94
CA THR A 161 12.03 -6.79 -5.36
C THR A 161 13.18 -6.41 -6.28
N ARG A 162 13.10 -6.88 -7.53
CA ARG A 162 13.86 -6.44 -8.69
C ARG A 162 12.96 -6.33 -9.92
N ALA A 163 13.47 -5.75 -10.98
CA ALA A 163 12.78 -5.78 -12.27
C ALA A 163 12.55 -7.21 -12.77
N MET A 164 11.44 -7.41 -13.51
CA MET A 164 11.23 -8.60 -14.30
C MET A 164 12.32 -8.71 -15.37
N GLN A 165 12.80 -9.92 -15.62
CA GLN A 165 13.82 -10.24 -16.64
C GLN A 165 13.24 -11.23 -17.64
N ALA A 166 13.82 -11.28 -18.83
CA ALA A 166 13.40 -12.23 -19.86
C ALA A 166 13.51 -13.71 -19.42
N THR A 167 14.40 -14.00 -18.48
CA THR A 167 14.58 -15.34 -17.90
C THR A 167 13.51 -15.70 -16.86
N ASP A 168 12.67 -14.76 -16.43
CA ASP A 168 11.60 -15.02 -15.49
C ASP A 168 10.33 -15.58 -16.15
N HIS A 169 10.28 -15.54 -17.49
CA HIS A 169 9.20 -16.16 -18.25
C HIS A 169 9.34 -17.69 -18.24
N THR A 170 8.19 -18.37 -18.11
CA THR A 170 8.14 -19.83 -18.04
C THR A 170 7.46 -20.43 -19.27
N CYS A 171 6.41 -19.80 -19.79
CA CYS A 171 5.66 -20.32 -20.94
C CYS A 171 5.53 -19.32 -22.11
N GLY A 172 6.00 -18.10 -21.95
CA GLY A 172 6.05 -17.08 -23.00
C GLY A 172 4.73 -16.35 -23.28
N ASN A 173 3.69 -16.61 -22.51
CA ASN A 173 2.39 -15.92 -22.56
C ASN A 173 1.97 -15.36 -21.18
N GLU A 174 2.95 -14.98 -20.38
CA GLU A 174 2.72 -14.31 -19.11
C GLU A 174 2.17 -12.92 -19.33
N GLU A 175 1.21 -12.57 -18.46
CA GLU A 175 0.60 -11.25 -18.36
C GLU A 175 0.28 -10.95 -16.89
N VAL A 176 -0.21 -9.76 -16.61
CA VAL A 176 -0.77 -9.43 -15.29
C VAL A 176 -2.05 -10.24 -15.12
N TRP A 177 -1.96 -11.34 -14.39
CA TRP A 177 -3.09 -12.24 -14.14
C TRP A 177 -3.93 -11.78 -12.96
N TYR A 178 -3.26 -11.49 -11.85
CA TYR A 178 -3.90 -10.91 -10.67
C TYR A 178 -3.51 -9.44 -10.57
N PRO A 179 -4.47 -8.50 -10.66
CA PRO A 179 -4.18 -7.07 -10.57
C PRO A 179 -3.66 -6.68 -9.19
N PRO A 180 -3.06 -5.48 -9.02
CA PRO A 180 -2.68 -4.96 -7.71
C PRO A 180 -3.80 -5.04 -6.69
N LEU A 181 -3.45 -5.20 -5.41
CA LEU A 181 -4.41 -5.31 -4.29
C LEU A 181 -5.14 -4.00 -3.97
N THR A 182 -4.67 -2.89 -4.48
CA THR A 182 -5.26 -1.56 -4.30
C THR A 182 -5.27 -0.80 -5.62
N GLU A 183 -6.12 0.22 -5.73
CA GLU A 183 -6.11 1.11 -6.89
C GLU A 183 -4.83 1.94 -6.91
N LEU A 184 -4.19 2.03 -8.09
CA LEU A 184 -2.95 2.75 -8.32
C LEU A 184 -3.07 3.58 -9.59
N ASP A 185 -2.44 4.77 -9.61
CA ASP A 185 -2.34 5.57 -10.83
C ASP A 185 -1.46 4.88 -11.88
N HIS A 186 -0.42 4.22 -11.39
CA HIS A 186 0.49 3.45 -12.22
C HIS A 186 1.03 2.26 -11.43
N ALA A 187 1.04 1.07 -12.07
CA ALA A 187 1.52 -0.17 -11.48
C ALA A 187 2.46 -0.90 -12.43
N MET A 188 3.55 -1.42 -11.89
CA MET A 188 4.54 -2.25 -12.59
C MET A 188 4.69 -3.58 -11.88
N PRO A 189 4.53 -4.73 -12.56
CA PRO A 189 4.86 -6.02 -11.98
C PRO A 189 6.36 -6.07 -11.65
N ALA A 190 6.68 -6.68 -10.52
CA ALA A 190 8.05 -6.82 -10.04
C ALA A 190 8.31 -8.27 -9.59
N TYR A 191 9.54 -8.70 -9.72
CA TYR A 191 9.98 -9.99 -9.22
C TYR A 191 10.31 -9.85 -7.74
N ALA A 192 9.51 -10.46 -6.87
CA ALA A 192 9.83 -10.52 -5.44
C ALA A 192 11.02 -11.46 -5.25
N LEU A 193 12.10 -10.94 -4.68
CA LEU A 193 13.27 -11.74 -4.27
C LEU A 193 13.02 -12.42 -2.94
N ALA A 194 12.27 -11.76 -2.08
CA ALA A 194 11.82 -12.26 -0.79
C ALA A 194 10.62 -11.45 -0.31
N ASP A 195 9.72 -12.09 0.40
CA ASP A 195 8.71 -11.45 1.24
C ASP A 195 8.57 -12.23 2.55
N SER A 196 8.20 -11.56 3.63
CA SER A 196 8.04 -12.20 4.93
C SER A 196 7.10 -11.44 5.85
N TYR A 197 6.44 -12.21 6.72
CA TYR A 197 5.73 -11.74 7.89
C TYR A 197 6.10 -12.57 9.12
N GLN A 198 6.44 -11.91 10.24
CA GLN A 198 6.92 -12.55 11.48
C GLN A 198 6.13 -12.11 12.72
N GLY A 199 4.94 -11.48 12.53
CA GLY A 199 4.06 -11.08 13.62
C GLY A 199 3.09 -12.19 14.05
N ASP A 200 2.40 -11.97 15.17
CA ASP A 200 1.52 -12.98 15.79
C ASP A 200 0.05 -12.87 15.35
N GLY A 201 -0.38 -11.73 14.82
CA GLY A 201 -1.80 -11.37 14.64
C GLY A 201 -2.59 -12.29 13.71
N LEU A 202 -1.95 -12.92 12.72
CA LEU A 202 -2.63 -13.81 11.77
C LEU A 202 -2.60 -15.27 12.17
N GLY A 203 -1.89 -15.62 13.25
CA GLY A 203 -1.74 -17.00 13.73
C GLY A 203 -0.78 -17.86 12.89
N GLU A 204 -0.07 -17.22 11.95
CA GLU A 204 0.99 -17.84 11.17
C GLU A 204 2.02 -16.80 10.73
N THR A 205 3.20 -17.27 10.41
CA THR A 205 4.29 -16.48 9.84
C THR A 205 4.75 -17.12 8.54
N TRP A 206 5.37 -16.32 7.66
CA TRP A 206 5.96 -16.85 6.43
C TRP A 206 7.24 -16.14 6.06
N SER A 207 8.00 -16.81 5.22
CA SER A 207 9.17 -16.26 4.53
C SER A 207 9.27 -16.96 3.18
N ASN A 208 8.99 -16.23 2.12
CA ASN A 208 8.99 -16.74 0.76
C ASN A 208 10.27 -16.36 0.03
N GLY A 209 10.69 -17.23 -0.86
CA GLY A 209 11.77 -17.01 -1.79
C GLY A 209 11.33 -16.32 -3.09
N PRO A 210 12.20 -16.36 -4.12
CA PRO A 210 11.99 -15.66 -5.37
C PRO A 210 10.72 -16.09 -6.12
N ARG A 211 9.89 -15.09 -6.54
CA ARG A 211 8.62 -15.32 -7.25
C ARG A 211 8.19 -14.09 -8.06
N ARG A 212 7.39 -14.27 -9.09
CA ARG A 212 6.80 -13.20 -9.93
C ARG A 212 5.55 -12.60 -9.25
N SER A 213 5.63 -12.24 -8.01
CA SER A 213 4.49 -12.01 -7.10
C SER A 213 4.33 -10.57 -6.63
N GLY A 214 5.17 -9.65 -7.09
CA GLY A 214 5.18 -8.29 -6.60
C GLY A 214 4.64 -7.27 -7.58
N PHE A 215 4.22 -6.12 -7.04
CA PHE A 215 4.04 -4.88 -7.76
C PHE A 215 4.76 -3.73 -7.07
N LEU A 216 5.21 -2.79 -7.87
CA LEU A 216 5.51 -1.42 -7.47
C LEU A 216 4.52 -0.48 -8.12
N GLY A 217 4.18 0.61 -7.44
CA GLY A 217 3.25 1.57 -8.02
C GLY A 217 3.35 2.95 -7.40
N THR A 218 2.61 3.87 -8.00
CA THR A 218 2.33 5.20 -7.48
C THR A 218 0.83 5.36 -7.28
N PHE A 219 0.45 6.17 -6.32
CA PHE A 219 -0.93 6.49 -6.04
C PHE A 219 -1.11 7.98 -5.77
N HIS A 220 -2.29 8.47 -6.12
CA HIS A 220 -2.80 9.75 -5.69
C HIS A 220 -4.28 9.60 -5.33
N VAL A 221 -4.65 10.01 -4.14
CA VAL A 221 -6.03 9.96 -3.65
C VAL A 221 -6.41 11.30 -3.06
N ALA A 222 -7.60 11.80 -3.41
CA ALA A 222 -8.14 13.02 -2.81
C ALA A 222 -8.38 12.77 -1.31
N SER A 223 -8.03 13.72 -0.46
CA SER A 223 -8.41 13.64 0.96
C SER A 223 -9.91 13.87 1.09
N GLU A 224 -10.58 13.02 1.83
CA GLU A 224 -11.99 13.18 2.20
C GLU A 224 -12.21 14.31 3.23
#